data_7ad9556136fd88b2c4bfc236dd2a5e39
#
_entry.id   7ad9556136fd88b2c4bfc236dd2a5e39
#
_cell.length_a   1.000
_cell.length_b   1.000
_cell.length_c   1.000
_cell.angle_alpha   90.00
_cell.angle_beta   90.00
_cell.angle_gamma   90.00
#
_symmetry.space_group_name_H-M   'P 1'
#
loop_
_entity.id
_entity.type
_entity.pdbx_description
1 polymer ?
#
loop_
_entity_poly.entity_id
_entity_poly.type
_entity_poly.pdbx_seq_one_letter_code
_entity_poly.pdbx_strand_id
1 'polypeptide(L)'
;MTTLAALALSNLGVLPTAAPAFSVVTGFLLPLAVPLLLFGSDLRRVVRDTGRLLGAFTLGAVGTVGGTLVALALFPMVQLGEDAWKMAAALCSRHIGGAVNYVAVSEYLGITPSLVAAGLAADNLICALYFTSLFALAAGVTAGSPAPAAAAGDAGEAESKQGVSVASAAYALALSAAICALSVAGARILHVSGADIPIITAVVVVLATVFPRRVGSLASAGNLLAAVLLQVFFAVVGAAGSVRDVVATAPALFFFSALQVALHLGFTLAAGKAAGYTRAELLLASNACVGGPTTAAGMATTKGWHQLLVPAILVGVLGYAVATFASIALGQTVLQALWLQRAVA
;
A
#
# COMPACT_ATOMS: atom_id res chain seq x y z
N MET A 1 9.29 10.91 -5.30
CA MET A 1 9.91 12.10 -5.95
C MET A 1 8.86 13.12 -6.40
N THR A 2 7.79 12.72 -7.06
CA THR A 2 6.73 13.64 -7.56
C THR A 2 6.16 14.55 -6.47
N THR A 3 5.79 13.99 -5.31
CA THR A 3 5.28 14.77 -4.16
C THR A 3 6.26 15.83 -3.68
N LEU A 4 7.55 15.49 -3.52
CA LEU A 4 8.58 16.43 -3.07
C LEU A 4 8.87 17.52 -4.11
N ALA A 5 8.90 17.17 -5.39
CA ALA A 5 9.07 18.13 -6.47
C ALA A 5 7.91 19.13 -6.51
N ALA A 6 6.67 18.63 -6.43
CA ALA A 6 5.48 19.46 -6.43
C ALA A 6 5.39 20.36 -5.17
N LEU A 7 5.76 19.83 -4.00
CA LEU A 7 5.87 20.61 -2.74
C LEU A 7 6.88 21.75 -2.89
N ALA A 8 8.06 21.48 -3.44
CA ALA A 8 9.08 22.51 -3.66
C ALA A 8 8.58 23.58 -4.65
N LEU A 9 8.03 23.17 -5.80
CA LEU A 9 7.54 24.08 -6.82
C LEU A 9 6.38 24.96 -6.35
N SER A 10 5.47 24.43 -5.53
CA SER A 10 4.35 25.22 -5.00
C SER A 10 4.81 26.25 -3.96
N ASN A 11 5.74 25.88 -3.07
CA ASN A 11 6.27 26.79 -2.06
C ASN A 11 7.25 27.82 -2.67
N LEU A 12 7.77 27.58 -3.89
CA LEU A 12 8.50 28.56 -4.69
C LEU A 12 7.57 29.48 -5.51
N GLY A 13 6.25 29.29 -5.45
CA GLY A 13 5.27 30.07 -6.21
C GLY A 13 5.16 29.70 -7.69
N VAL A 14 5.77 28.59 -8.13
CA VAL A 14 5.68 28.08 -9.52
C VAL A 14 4.36 27.34 -9.76
N LEU A 15 3.89 26.57 -8.78
CA LEU A 15 2.60 25.90 -8.81
C LEU A 15 1.66 26.53 -7.77
N PRO A 16 0.33 26.54 -8.04
CA PRO A 16 -0.62 26.99 -7.02
C PRO A 16 -0.65 26.00 -5.84
N THR A 17 -0.83 26.52 -4.62
CA THR A 17 -1.04 25.72 -3.41
C THR A 17 -2.50 25.22 -3.27
N ALA A 18 -3.43 25.85 -4.00
CA ALA A 18 -4.82 25.46 -4.09
C ALA A 18 -5.36 25.77 -5.49
N ALA A 19 -6.10 24.83 -6.06
CA ALA A 19 -6.76 25.00 -7.35
C ALA A 19 -8.03 24.12 -7.40
N PRO A 20 -9.09 24.53 -8.14
CA PRO A 20 -10.29 23.68 -8.31
C PRO A 20 -9.97 22.29 -8.89
N ALA A 21 -8.92 22.19 -9.71
CA ALA A 21 -8.46 20.91 -10.25
C ALA A 21 -8.00 19.91 -9.15
N PHE A 22 -7.58 20.38 -7.99
CA PHE A 22 -7.11 19.50 -6.90
C PHE A 22 -8.26 18.64 -6.34
N SER A 23 -9.45 19.23 -6.20
CA SER A 23 -10.63 18.48 -5.77
C SER A 23 -11.08 17.43 -6.81
N VAL A 24 -10.87 17.69 -8.10
CA VAL A 24 -11.12 16.69 -9.16
C VAL A 24 -10.13 15.53 -9.04
N VAL A 25 -8.88 15.83 -8.77
CA VAL A 25 -7.85 14.77 -8.62
C VAL A 25 -8.13 13.90 -7.40
N THR A 26 -8.41 14.50 -6.25
CA THR A 26 -8.68 13.75 -5.01
C THR A 26 -10.04 13.05 -5.03
N GLY A 27 -11.09 13.70 -5.51
CA GLY A 27 -12.46 13.19 -5.49
C GLY A 27 -12.82 12.28 -6.67
N PHE A 28 -12.05 12.30 -7.78
CA PHE A 28 -12.34 11.51 -8.96
C PHE A 28 -11.18 10.65 -9.45
N LEU A 29 -9.98 11.21 -9.65
CA LEU A 29 -8.87 10.43 -10.21
C LEU A 29 -8.32 9.40 -9.22
N LEU A 30 -8.26 9.75 -7.93
CA LEU A 30 -7.82 8.81 -6.90
C LEU A 30 -8.78 7.62 -6.75
N PRO A 31 -10.10 7.81 -6.55
CA PRO A 31 -11.05 6.70 -6.54
C PRO A 31 -10.97 5.83 -7.79
N LEU A 32 -10.77 6.44 -8.98
CA LEU A 32 -10.64 5.72 -10.24
C LEU A 32 -9.37 4.86 -10.32
N ALA A 33 -8.28 5.28 -9.68
CA ALA A 33 -7.03 4.52 -9.66
C ALA A 33 -7.13 3.23 -8.82
N VAL A 34 -7.99 3.18 -7.81
CA VAL A 34 -8.11 2.04 -6.89
C VAL A 34 -8.56 0.75 -7.60
N PRO A 35 -9.69 0.72 -8.35
CA PRO A 35 -10.07 -0.49 -9.09
C PRO A 35 -9.04 -0.90 -10.13
N LEU A 36 -8.43 0.06 -10.82
CA LEU A 36 -7.41 -0.18 -11.83
C LEU A 36 -6.23 -0.99 -11.29
N LEU A 37 -5.80 -0.72 -10.05
CA LEU A 37 -4.74 -1.48 -9.38
C LEU A 37 -5.19 -2.86 -8.91
N LEU A 38 -6.48 -3.02 -8.63
CA LEU A 38 -7.01 -4.21 -7.99
C LEU A 38 -7.64 -5.22 -8.96
N PHE A 39 -7.62 -4.97 -10.28
CA PHE A 39 -8.15 -5.91 -11.27
C PHE A 39 -7.48 -7.29 -11.24
N GLY A 40 -6.24 -7.38 -10.76
CA GLY A 40 -5.53 -8.65 -10.56
C GLY A 40 -5.79 -9.34 -9.21
N SER A 41 -6.68 -8.81 -8.36
CA SER A 41 -6.86 -9.25 -6.97
C SER A 41 -7.79 -10.48 -6.84
N ASP A 42 -7.47 -11.58 -7.51
CA ASP A 42 -8.17 -12.85 -7.34
C ASP A 42 -7.74 -13.53 -6.03
N LEU A 43 -8.55 -13.39 -4.98
CA LEU A 43 -8.26 -13.97 -3.66
C LEU A 43 -8.23 -15.50 -3.65
N ARG A 44 -8.94 -16.16 -4.56
CA ARG A 44 -8.90 -17.64 -4.68
C ARG A 44 -7.53 -18.07 -5.18
N ARG A 45 -7.00 -17.38 -6.18
CA ARG A 45 -5.64 -17.61 -6.70
C ARG A 45 -4.59 -17.34 -5.63
N VAL A 46 -4.76 -16.25 -4.85
CA VAL A 46 -3.86 -15.93 -3.72
C VAL A 46 -3.78 -17.13 -2.77
N VAL A 47 -4.91 -17.61 -2.26
CA VAL A 47 -4.93 -18.72 -1.28
C VAL A 47 -4.34 -20.00 -1.87
N ARG A 48 -4.59 -20.29 -3.14
CA ARG A 48 -4.15 -21.53 -3.78
C ARG A 48 -2.66 -21.53 -4.17
N ASP A 49 -2.17 -20.41 -4.70
CA ASP A 49 -0.90 -20.36 -5.44
C ASP A 49 0.25 -19.71 -4.64
N THR A 50 -0.02 -19.16 -3.45
CA THR A 50 1.01 -18.53 -2.62
C THR A 50 1.72 -19.46 -1.66
N GLY A 51 1.10 -20.58 -1.30
CA GLY A 51 1.68 -21.58 -0.41
C GLY A 51 2.19 -21.01 0.91
N ARG A 52 3.41 -21.36 1.29
CA ARG A 52 4.05 -20.93 2.53
C ARG A 52 4.25 -19.40 2.63
N LEU A 53 4.41 -18.71 1.49
CA LEU A 53 4.63 -17.28 1.51
C LEU A 53 3.42 -16.50 2.05
N LEU A 54 2.19 -17.03 1.90
CA LEU A 54 0.99 -16.43 2.51
C LEU A 54 1.10 -16.37 4.04
N GLY A 55 1.55 -17.45 4.67
CA GLY A 55 1.74 -17.49 6.13
C GLY A 55 2.86 -16.52 6.58
N ALA A 56 3.97 -16.46 5.84
CA ALA A 56 5.05 -15.51 6.10
C ALA A 56 4.57 -14.06 5.95
N PHE A 57 3.77 -13.75 4.92
CA PHE A 57 3.15 -12.43 4.72
C PHE A 57 2.18 -12.08 5.86
N THR A 58 1.35 -13.03 6.29
CA THR A 58 0.43 -12.81 7.42
C THR A 58 1.19 -12.51 8.71
N LEU A 59 2.30 -13.20 8.97
CA LEU A 59 3.19 -12.86 10.10
C LEU A 59 3.76 -11.44 9.94
N GLY A 60 4.16 -11.05 8.74
CA GLY A 60 4.60 -9.69 8.46
C GLY A 60 3.51 -8.64 8.74
N ALA A 61 2.28 -8.89 8.29
CA ALA A 61 1.14 -8.01 8.55
C ALA A 61 0.82 -7.91 10.06
N VAL A 62 0.84 -9.03 10.79
CA VAL A 62 0.71 -9.03 12.26
C VAL A 62 1.85 -8.25 12.91
N GLY A 63 3.09 -8.41 12.42
CA GLY A 63 4.24 -7.64 12.86
C GLY A 63 4.07 -6.13 12.61
N THR A 64 3.46 -5.73 11.51
CA THR A 64 3.13 -4.32 11.24
C THR A 64 2.09 -3.79 12.22
N VAL A 65 1.01 -4.53 12.45
CA VAL A 65 -0.03 -4.14 13.41
C VAL A 65 0.56 -4.01 14.82
N GLY A 66 1.29 -5.04 15.30
CA GLY A 66 1.96 -5.02 16.60
C GLY A 66 2.99 -3.89 16.70
N GLY A 67 3.80 -3.71 15.64
CA GLY A 67 4.76 -2.60 15.54
C GLY A 67 4.10 -1.23 15.61
N THR A 68 2.93 -1.06 14.98
CA THR A 68 2.14 0.19 15.04
C THR A 68 1.66 0.47 16.47
N LEU A 69 1.13 -0.54 17.14
CA LEU A 69 0.67 -0.40 18.53
C LEU A 69 1.81 -0.03 19.49
N VAL A 70 2.93 -0.73 19.39
CA VAL A 70 4.11 -0.47 20.21
C VAL A 70 4.71 0.90 19.88
N ALA A 71 4.82 1.24 18.59
CA ALA A 71 5.35 2.53 18.17
C ALA A 71 4.48 3.69 18.69
N LEU A 72 3.14 3.58 18.60
CA LEU A 72 2.23 4.61 19.11
C LEU A 72 2.27 4.70 20.65
N ALA A 73 2.42 3.57 21.34
CA ALA A 73 2.55 3.55 22.79
C ALA A 73 3.85 4.18 23.30
N LEU A 74 4.96 3.98 22.58
CA LEU A 74 6.27 4.54 22.92
C LEU A 74 6.49 5.95 22.40
N PHE A 75 5.89 6.26 21.25
CA PHE A 75 6.03 7.54 20.57
C PHE A 75 4.66 8.03 20.07
N PRO A 76 3.83 8.62 20.95
CA PRO A 76 2.42 8.93 20.65
C PRO A 76 2.21 10.14 19.72
N MET A 77 3.27 10.75 19.21
CA MET A 77 3.22 11.90 18.27
C MET A 77 2.27 13.01 18.74
N VAL A 78 2.32 13.38 20.02
CA VAL A 78 1.37 14.31 20.66
C VAL A 78 1.28 15.68 19.95
N GLN A 79 2.34 16.10 19.27
CA GLN A 79 2.37 17.32 18.49
C GLN A 79 1.41 17.31 17.27
N LEU A 80 0.94 16.15 16.84
CA LEU A 80 -0.05 16.01 15.78
C LEU A 80 -1.50 16.08 16.30
N GLY A 81 -1.71 16.15 17.61
CA GLY A 81 -3.04 16.12 18.19
C GLY A 81 -3.81 14.87 17.77
N GLU A 82 -5.11 15.01 17.49
CA GLU A 82 -5.96 13.90 17.06
C GLU A 82 -5.52 13.21 15.77
N ASP A 83 -4.73 13.88 14.94
CA ASP A 83 -4.21 13.26 13.71
C ASP A 83 -3.12 12.23 13.97
N ALA A 84 -2.58 12.13 15.20
CA ALA A 84 -1.54 11.16 15.55
C ALA A 84 -1.99 9.71 15.34
N TRP A 85 -3.16 9.32 15.88
CA TRP A 85 -3.69 7.96 15.69
C TRP A 85 -4.13 7.70 14.25
N LYS A 86 -4.63 8.72 13.55
CA LYS A 86 -5.00 8.62 12.14
C LYS A 86 -3.77 8.36 11.27
N MET A 87 -2.68 9.12 11.51
CA MET A 87 -1.40 8.90 10.83
C MET A 87 -0.80 7.53 11.15
N ALA A 88 -0.91 7.07 12.39
CA ALA A 88 -0.49 5.72 12.75
C ALA A 88 -1.27 4.64 11.98
N ALA A 89 -2.60 4.81 11.81
CA ALA A 89 -3.42 3.93 10.99
C ALA A 89 -3.04 3.99 9.51
N ALA A 90 -2.81 5.18 8.97
CA ALA A 90 -2.39 5.37 7.58
C ALA A 90 -1.01 4.72 7.32
N LEU A 91 -0.02 4.91 8.21
CA LEU A 91 1.28 4.27 8.11
C LEU A 91 1.21 2.75 8.31
N CYS A 92 0.29 2.25 9.16
CA CYS A 92 0.01 0.83 9.26
C CYS A 92 -0.44 0.25 7.92
N SER A 93 -1.39 0.90 7.26
CA SER A 93 -1.86 0.48 5.93
C SER A 93 -0.75 0.54 4.87
N ARG A 94 0.14 1.52 4.96
CA ARG A 94 1.30 1.70 4.10
C ARG A 94 2.25 0.51 4.16
N HIS A 95 2.47 -0.04 5.35
CA HIS A 95 3.40 -1.13 5.59
C HIS A 95 2.75 -2.54 5.59
N ILE A 96 1.48 -2.64 5.15
CA ILE A 96 0.81 -3.90 4.84
C ILE A 96 0.45 -3.96 3.35
N GLY A 97 0.01 -2.83 2.77
CA GLY A 97 -0.52 -2.77 1.41
C GLY A 97 0.03 -1.63 0.55
N GLY A 98 1.11 -0.97 0.97
CA GLY A 98 1.78 0.04 0.14
C GLY A 98 1.08 1.42 0.08
N ALA A 99 1.62 2.29 -0.78
CA ALA A 99 1.27 3.73 -0.81
C ALA A 99 -0.20 4.01 -1.13
N VAL A 100 -0.85 3.15 -1.90
CA VAL A 100 -2.26 3.34 -2.28
C VAL A 100 -3.17 3.23 -1.06
N ASN A 101 -2.90 2.26 -0.19
CA ASN A 101 -3.66 2.07 1.04
C ASN A 101 -3.40 3.19 2.05
N TYR A 102 -2.16 3.70 2.12
CA TYR A 102 -1.86 4.90 2.89
C TYR A 102 -2.77 6.07 2.50
N VAL A 103 -2.87 6.33 1.21
CA VAL A 103 -3.71 7.41 0.68
C VAL A 103 -5.19 7.14 0.95
N ALA A 104 -5.65 5.92 0.71
CA ALA A 104 -7.04 5.52 0.94
C ALA A 104 -7.46 5.70 2.41
N VAL A 105 -6.61 5.29 3.35
CA VAL A 105 -6.84 5.47 4.80
C VAL A 105 -6.75 6.93 5.19
N SER A 106 -5.79 7.68 4.63
CA SER A 106 -5.65 9.13 4.89
C SER A 106 -6.88 9.91 4.46
N GLU A 107 -7.42 9.62 3.29
CA GLU A 107 -8.64 10.25 2.77
C GLU A 107 -9.86 9.88 3.62
N TYR A 108 -10.02 8.59 3.93
CA TYR A 108 -11.12 8.11 4.76
C TYR A 108 -11.13 8.75 6.16
N LEU A 109 -9.96 8.91 6.79
CA LEU A 109 -9.84 9.49 8.13
C LEU A 109 -9.76 11.03 8.12
N GLY A 110 -9.82 11.66 6.96
CA GLY A 110 -9.82 13.11 6.80
C GLY A 110 -8.50 13.77 7.21
N ILE A 111 -7.36 13.14 6.91
CA ILE A 111 -6.03 13.70 7.19
C ILE A 111 -5.74 14.83 6.20
N THR A 112 -5.21 15.95 6.69
CA THR A 112 -4.91 17.11 5.84
C THR A 112 -3.84 16.81 4.79
N PRO A 113 -3.91 17.44 3.58
CA PRO A 113 -2.92 17.22 2.52
C PRO A 113 -1.48 17.49 2.95
N SER A 114 -1.24 18.50 3.78
CA SER A 114 0.10 18.80 4.33
C SER A 114 0.65 17.65 5.15
N LEU A 115 -0.18 17.04 5.99
CA LEU A 115 0.24 15.93 6.85
C LEU A 115 0.40 14.63 6.04
N VAL A 116 -0.44 14.41 5.03
CA VAL A 116 -0.26 13.30 4.07
C VAL A 116 1.07 13.45 3.33
N ALA A 117 1.40 14.65 2.87
CA ALA A 117 2.68 14.94 2.20
C ALA A 117 3.87 14.72 3.14
N ALA A 118 3.78 15.16 4.39
CA ALA A 118 4.81 14.96 5.41
C ALA A 118 5.05 13.48 5.70
N GLY A 119 3.97 12.69 5.84
CA GLY A 119 4.04 11.25 6.04
C GLY A 119 4.69 10.53 4.86
N LEU A 120 4.30 10.87 3.61
CA LEU A 120 4.93 10.31 2.42
C LEU A 120 6.41 10.69 2.30
N ALA A 121 6.78 11.92 2.65
CA ALA A 121 8.18 12.36 2.62
C ALA A 121 9.04 11.57 3.60
N ALA A 122 8.59 11.46 4.85
CA ALA A 122 9.26 10.70 5.90
C ALA A 122 9.36 9.22 5.54
N ASP A 123 8.24 8.62 5.13
CA ASP A 123 8.16 7.20 4.79
C ASP A 123 8.99 6.81 3.57
N ASN A 124 9.06 7.65 2.53
CA ASN A 124 9.89 7.36 1.37
C ASN A 124 11.39 7.22 1.73
N LEU A 125 11.88 8.03 2.69
CA LEU A 125 13.25 7.91 3.19
C LEU A 125 13.42 6.61 4.00
N ILE A 126 12.46 6.30 4.88
CA ILE A 126 12.46 5.05 5.64
C ILE A 126 12.41 3.84 4.72
N CYS A 127 11.55 3.84 3.70
CA CYS A 127 11.47 2.77 2.71
C CYS A 127 12.79 2.57 1.95
N ALA A 128 13.48 3.65 1.58
CA ALA A 128 14.78 3.54 0.91
C ALA A 128 15.83 2.85 1.81
N LEU A 129 15.93 3.26 3.07
CA LEU A 129 16.80 2.63 4.06
C LEU A 129 16.39 1.17 4.33
N TYR A 130 15.09 0.92 4.43
CA TYR A 130 14.52 -0.40 4.68
C TYR A 130 14.82 -1.38 3.55
N PHE A 131 14.57 -1.02 2.28
CA PHE A 131 14.86 -1.89 1.15
C PHE A 131 16.37 -2.15 1.01
N THR A 132 17.19 -1.14 1.25
CA THR A 132 18.66 -1.33 1.30
C THR A 132 19.03 -2.37 2.36
N SER A 133 18.45 -2.29 3.54
CA SER A 133 18.65 -3.24 4.64
C SER A 133 18.15 -4.65 4.26
N LEU A 134 16.98 -4.77 3.62
CA LEU A 134 16.47 -6.07 3.15
C LEU A 134 17.40 -6.71 2.12
N PHE A 135 17.90 -5.94 1.14
CA PHE A 135 18.84 -6.46 0.14
C PHE A 135 20.18 -6.85 0.78
N ALA A 136 20.66 -6.12 1.78
CA ALA A 136 21.86 -6.49 2.55
C ALA A 136 21.62 -7.78 3.36
N LEU A 137 20.47 -7.92 4.04
CA LEU A 137 20.11 -9.13 4.76
C LEU A 137 19.90 -10.35 3.84
N ALA A 138 19.58 -10.11 2.58
CA ALA A 138 19.43 -11.12 1.54
C ALA A 138 20.77 -11.48 0.85
N ALA A 139 21.89 -10.86 1.23
CA ALA A 139 23.19 -11.22 0.71
C ALA A 139 23.54 -12.67 1.09
N GLY A 140 23.93 -13.48 0.11
CA GLY A 140 24.26 -14.90 0.32
C GLY A 140 23.07 -15.83 0.64
N VAL A 141 21.85 -15.32 0.66
CA VAL A 141 20.65 -16.16 0.88
C VAL A 141 20.24 -16.80 -0.45
N THR A 142 20.22 -18.13 -0.49
CA THR A 142 19.64 -18.90 -1.58
C THR A 142 18.22 -19.29 -1.23
N ALA A 143 17.27 -19.21 -2.19
CA ALA A 143 16.00 -19.91 -2.05
C ALA A 143 16.32 -21.40 -2.10
N GLY A 144 16.03 -22.14 -1.02
CA GLY A 144 16.37 -23.57 -0.90
C GLY A 144 16.05 -24.39 -2.15
N SER A 145 16.67 -25.58 -2.24
CA SER A 145 16.69 -26.48 -3.40
C SER A 145 15.40 -26.53 -4.22
N PRO A 146 15.45 -26.63 -5.55
CA PRO A 146 14.26 -26.60 -6.38
C PRO A 146 13.36 -27.79 -6.09
N ALA A 147 12.14 -27.53 -5.65
CA ALA A 147 11.04 -28.47 -5.92
C ALA A 147 10.85 -28.51 -7.45
N PRO A 148 10.50 -29.66 -8.05
CA PRO A 148 10.40 -29.79 -9.50
C PRO A 148 9.51 -28.70 -10.09
N ALA A 149 10.03 -28.00 -11.09
CA ALA A 149 9.33 -26.93 -11.80
C ALA A 149 8.14 -27.55 -12.56
N ALA A 150 7.00 -27.67 -11.88
CA ALA A 150 5.72 -27.86 -12.53
C ALA A 150 5.14 -26.46 -12.79
N ALA A 151 5.18 -26.05 -14.05
CA ALA A 151 4.40 -24.96 -14.65
C ALA A 151 4.67 -23.50 -14.19
N ALA A 152 5.88 -23.13 -13.81
CA ALA A 152 6.21 -21.72 -13.54
C ALA A 152 6.73 -20.94 -14.77
N GLY A 153 6.89 -21.61 -15.92
CA GLY A 153 7.57 -21.04 -17.09
C GLY A 153 6.74 -20.08 -17.94
N ASP A 154 5.42 -20.20 -17.97
CA ASP A 154 4.62 -19.47 -18.97
C ASP A 154 3.77 -18.32 -18.45
N ALA A 155 3.45 -18.27 -17.16
CA ALA A 155 2.50 -17.26 -16.64
C ALA A 155 3.14 -15.89 -16.40
N GLY A 156 4.38 -15.82 -15.94
CA GLY A 156 5.06 -14.56 -15.65
C GLY A 156 5.59 -13.83 -16.89
N GLU A 157 5.99 -14.59 -17.91
CA GLU A 157 6.45 -14.02 -19.20
C GLU A 157 5.29 -13.67 -20.14
N ALA A 158 4.14 -14.37 -20.03
CA ALA A 158 2.96 -14.09 -20.84
C ALA A 158 2.28 -12.77 -20.41
N GLU A 159 2.25 -12.43 -19.10
CA GLU A 159 1.72 -11.15 -18.64
C GLU A 159 2.61 -9.96 -19.03
N SER A 160 3.92 -10.17 -19.15
CA SER A 160 4.88 -9.12 -19.58
C SER A 160 4.87 -8.84 -21.07
N LYS A 161 4.36 -9.75 -21.91
CA LYS A 161 4.41 -9.65 -23.40
C LYS A 161 3.09 -9.20 -24.03
N GLN A 162 1.99 -9.14 -23.33
CA GLN A 162 0.76 -8.52 -23.87
C GLN A 162 0.87 -6.99 -23.79
N GLY A 163 1.26 -6.39 -24.91
CA GLY A 163 1.26 -4.94 -25.07
C GLY A 163 -0.13 -4.37 -24.74
N VAL A 164 -0.18 -3.33 -23.91
CA VAL A 164 -1.42 -2.65 -23.57
C VAL A 164 -2.00 -2.04 -24.83
N SER A 165 -3.18 -2.51 -25.25
CA SER A 165 -3.91 -1.91 -26.39
C SER A 165 -4.76 -0.74 -25.92
N VAL A 166 -5.07 0.18 -26.83
CA VAL A 166 -6.00 1.28 -26.57
C VAL A 166 -7.36 0.74 -26.13
N ALA A 167 -7.82 -0.35 -26.71
CA ALA A 167 -9.09 -0.99 -26.36
C ALA A 167 -9.04 -1.53 -24.91
N SER A 168 -7.98 -2.24 -24.50
CA SER A 168 -7.86 -2.73 -23.12
C SER A 168 -7.78 -1.59 -22.10
N ALA A 169 -7.11 -0.49 -22.44
CA ALA A 169 -7.07 0.70 -21.60
C ALA A 169 -8.45 1.37 -21.46
N ALA A 170 -9.20 1.48 -22.57
CA ALA A 170 -10.55 2.01 -22.56
C ALA A 170 -11.51 1.14 -21.73
N TYR A 171 -11.47 -0.19 -21.90
CA TYR A 171 -12.28 -1.10 -21.07
C TYR A 171 -11.90 -1.03 -19.60
N ALA A 172 -10.62 -0.95 -19.27
CA ALA A 172 -10.16 -0.80 -17.89
C ALA A 172 -10.70 0.48 -17.25
N LEU A 173 -10.61 1.62 -17.94
CA LEU A 173 -11.17 2.90 -17.48
C LEU A 173 -12.69 2.84 -17.33
N ALA A 174 -13.41 2.30 -18.32
CA ALA A 174 -14.85 2.20 -18.29
C ALA A 174 -15.34 1.32 -17.12
N LEU A 175 -14.70 0.16 -16.91
CA LEU A 175 -15.02 -0.73 -15.78
C LEU A 175 -14.72 -0.05 -14.45
N SER A 176 -13.56 0.61 -14.32
CA SER A 176 -13.22 1.34 -13.11
C SER A 176 -14.21 2.45 -12.80
N ALA A 177 -14.59 3.26 -13.82
CA ALA A 177 -15.58 4.32 -13.66
C ALA A 177 -16.96 3.77 -13.24
N ALA A 178 -17.38 2.64 -13.83
CA ALA A 178 -18.62 1.97 -13.46
C ALA A 178 -18.60 1.48 -12.00
N ILE A 179 -17.50 0.86 -11.56
CA ILE A 179 -17.31 0.43 -10.17
C ILE A 179 -17.40 1.65 -9.23
N CYS A 180 -16.70 2.73 -9.54
CA CYS A 180 -16.74 3.95 -8.73
C CYS A 180 -18.17 4.52 -8.64
N ALA A 181 -18.86 4.67 -9.77
CA ALA A 181 -20.21 5.21 -9.81
C ALA A 181 -21.20 4.36 -8.99
N LEU A 182 -21.16 3.03 -9.14
CA LEU A 182 -22.00 2.11 -8.41
C LEU A 182 -21.69 2.12 -6.91
N SER A 183 -20.41 2.19 -6.54
CA SER A 183 -19.97 2.23 -5.13
C SER A 183 -20.42 3.52 -4.44
N VAL A 184 -20.25 4.67 -5.09
CA VAL A 184 -20.70 5.97 -4.57
C VAL A 184 -22.24 6.01 -4.46
N ALA A 185 -22.97 5.48 -5.46
CA ALA A 185 -24.41 5.36 -5.38
C ALA A 185 -24.86 4.45 -4.21
N GLY A 186 -24.18 3.31 -4.04
CA GLY A 186 -24.42 2.39 -2.92
C GLY A 186 -24.14 3.03 -1.55
N ALA A 187 -23.01 3.75 -1.41
CA ALA A 187 -22.68 4.47 -0.18
C ALA A 187 -23.74 5.51 0.21
N ARG A 188 -24.26 6.24 -0.77
CA ARG A 188 -25.36 7.21 -0.56
C ARG A 188 -26.65 6.55 -0.10
N ILE A 189 -27.03 5.41 -0.71
CA ILE A 189 -28.23 4.65 -0.32
C ILE A 189 -28.09 4.11 1.10
N LEU A 190 -26.89 3.65 1.48
CA LEU A 190 -26.59 3.09 2.80
C LEU A 190 -26.34 4.19 3.86
N HIS A 191 -26.35 5.46 3.47
CA HIS A 191 -26.04 6.61 4.34
C HIS A 191 -24.67 6.51 5.04
N VAL A 192 -23.66 5.89 4.40
CA VAL A 192 -22.30 5.75 4.92
C VAL A 192 -21.40 6.81 4.28
N SER A 193 -21.23 7.93 4.98
CA SER A 193 -20.38 9.04 4.50
C SER A 193 -18.88 8.67 4.62
N GLY A 194 -18.08 9.07 3.62
CA GLY A 194 -16.63 8.91 3.63
C GLY A 194 -16.11 7.50 3.34
N ALA A 195 -16.99 6.50 3.18
CA ALA A 195 -16.60 5.12 2.91
C ALA A 195 -16.43 4.78 1.41
N ASP A 196 -16.40 5.77 0.53
CA ASP A 196 -16.39 5.55 -0.92
C ASP A 196 -15.20 4.66 -1.35
N ILE A 197 -13.98 4.97 -0.91
CA ILE A 197 -12.79 4.18 -1.28
C ILE A 197 -12.80 2.76 -0.69
N PRO A 198 -13.10 2.53 0.60
CA PRO A 198 -13.31 1.19 1.13
C PRO A 198 -14.37 0.38 0.35
N ILE A 199 -15.52 0.97 0.02
CA ILE A 199 -16.58 0.28 -0.74
C ILE A 199 -16.08 -0.05 -2.16
N ILE A 200 -15.44 0.89 -2.85
CA ILE A 200 -14.81 0.67 -4.16
C ILE A 200 -13.83 -0.50 -4.08
N THR A 201 -12.97 -0.52 -3.05
CA THR A 201 -12.00 -1.59 -2.83
C THR A 201 -12.69 -2.94 -2.64
N ALA A 202 -13.74 -3.01 -1.81
CA ALA A 202 -14.50 -4.24 -1.60
C ALA A 202 -15.13 -4.75 -2.90
N VAL A 203 -15.80 -3.86 -3.64
CA VAL A 203 -16.50 -4.21 -4.89
C VAL A 203 -15.52 -4.75 -5.93
N VAL A 204 -14.38 -4.07 -6.15
CA VAL A 204 -13.42 -4.54 -7.16
C VAL A 204 -12.77 -5.87 -6.77
N VAL A 205 -12.43 -6.07 -5.50
CA VAL A 205 -11.85 -7.33 -5.01
C VAL A 205 -12.83 -8.49 -5.18
N VAL A 206 -14.12 -8.27 -4.88
CA VAL A 206 -15.17 -9.27 -5.13
C VAL A 206 -15.29 -9.57 -6.61
N LEU A 207 -15.36 -8.54 -7.48
CA LEU A 207 -15.45 -8.71 -8.93
C LEU A 207 -14.24 -9.45 -9.51
N ALA A 208 -13.03 -9.08 -9.11
CA ALA A 208 -11.79 -9.74 -9.55
C ALA A 208 -11.73 -11.21 -9.09
N THR A 209 -12.26 -11.51 -7.89
CA THR A 209 -12.32 -12.87 -7.36
C THR A 209 -13.41 -13.72 -8.02
N VAL A 210 -14.58 -13.13 -8.33
CA VAL A 210 -15.71 -13.86 -8.95
C VAL A 210 -15.49 -14.05 -10.45
N PHE A 211 -14.95 -13.03 -11.13
CA PHE A 211 -14.72 -13.02 -12.58
C PHE A 211 -13.24 -12.88 -12.96
N PRO A 212 -12.32 -13.76 -12.47
CA PRO A 212 -10.88 -13.54 -12.57
C PRO A 212 -10.37 -13.47 -14.00
N ARG A 213 -10.95 -14.23 -14.93
CA ARG A 213 -10.54 -14.21 -16.34
C ARG A 213 -10.91 -12.91 -17.05
N ARG A 214 -12.08 -12.32 -16.74
CA ARG A 214 -12.58 -11.10 -17.41
C ARG A 214 -11.92 -9.85 -16.80
N VAL A 215 -11.93 -9.74 -15.48
CA VAL A 215 -11.37 -8.58 -14.77
C VAL A 215 -9.84 -8.62 -14.80
N GLY A 216 -9.24 -9.79 -14.55
CA GLY A 216 -7.80 -9.99 -14.56
C GLY A 216 -7.14 -9.74 -15.92
N SER A 217 -7.84 -9.94 -17.05
CA SER A 217 -7.31 -9.59 -18.37
C SER A 217 -7.06 -8.08 -18.55
N LEU A 218 -7.68 -7.25 -17.72
CA LEU A 218 -7.50 -5.80 -17.72
C LEU A 218 -6.40 -5.33 -16.75
N ALA A 219 -5.81 -6.23 -15.96
CA ALA A 219 -4.86 -5.86 -14.90
C ALA A 219 -3.63 -5.12 -15.42
N SER A 220 -3.03 -5.54 -16.55
CA SER A 220 -1.86 -4.86 -17.13
C SER A 220 -2.18 -3.42 -17.56
N ALA A 221 -3.32 -3.21 -18.23
CA ALA A 221 -3.78 -1.89 -18.61
C ALA A 221 -4.16 -1.05 -17.38
N GLY A 222 -4.84 -1.67 -16.42
CA GLY A 222 -5.20 -1.06 -15.15
C GLY A 222 -3.98 -0.55 -14.39
N ASN A 223 -2.96 -1.37 -14.21
CA ASN A 223 -1.73 -1.01 -13.49
C ASN A 223 -1.01 0.18 -14.15
N LEU A 224 -0.94 0.20 -15.49
CA LEU A 224 -0.34 1.32 -16.22
C LEU A 224 -1.11 2.62 -16.00
N LEU A 225 -2.42 2.59 -16.17
CA LEU A 225 -3.28 3.77 -15.99
C LEU A 225 -3.27 4.24 -14.54
N ALA A 226 -3.38 3.33 -13.58
CA ALA A 226 -3.31 3.65 -12.16
C ALA A 226 -1.97 4.32 -11.80
N ALA A 227 -0.85 3.85 -12.35
CA ALA A 227 0.44 4.47 -12.11
C ALA A 227 0.46 5.94 -12.55
N VAL A 228 -0.11 6.26 -13.72
CA VAL A 228 -0.22 7.64 -14.21
C VAL A 228 -1.13 8.49 -13.29
N LEU A 229 -2.34 7.99 -12.97
CA LEU A 229 -3.30 8.70 -12.12
C LEU A 229 -2.74 8.98 -10.72
N LEU A 230 -2.02 8.02 -10.15
CA LEU A 230 -1.37 8.19 -8.84
C LEU A 230 -0.23 9.20 -8.88
N GLN A 231 0.53 9.31 -9.98
CA GLN A 231 1.55 10.37 -10.09
C GLN A 231 0.91 11.74 -10.12
N VAL A 232 -0.22 11.92 -10.80
CA VAL A 232 -0.99 13.17 -10.77
C VAL A 232 -1.50 13.45 -9.34
N PHE A 233 -2.06 12.44 -8.67
CA PHE A 233 -2.47 12.58 -7.28
C PHE A 233 -1.30 12.98 -6.36
N PHE A 234 -0.16 12.31 -6.46
CA PHE A 234 1.02 12.65 -5.66
C PHE A 234 1.56 14.06 -5.95
N ALA A 235 1.43 14.56 -7.18
CA ALA A 235 1.75 15.94 -7.51
C ALA A 235 0.81 16.91 -6.79
N VAL A 236 -0.49 16.64 -6.81
CA VAL A 236 -1.49 17.48 -6.12
C VAL A 236 -1.29 17.49 -4.61
N VAL A 237 -1.08 16.34 -3.98
CA VAL A 237 -0.79 16.25 -2.54
C VAL A 237 0.47 17.05 -2.19
N GLY A 238 1.52 16.95 -3.01
CA GLY A 238 2.73 17.75 -2.81
C GLY A 238 2.48 19.25 -2.98
N ALA A 239 1.76 19.65 -4.04
CA ALA A 239 1.47 21.06 -4.30
C ALA A 239 0.57 21.70 -3.23
N ALA A 240 -0.38 20.96 -2.69
CA ALA A 240 -1.24 21.41 -1.59
C ALA A 240 -0.52 21.43 -0.22
N GLY A 241 0.67 20.81 -0.11
CA GLY A 241 1.43 20.75 1.12
C GLY A 241 2.19 22.05 1.43
N SER A 242 2.40 22.29 2.73
CA SER A 242 3.23 23.38 3.24
C SER A 242 4.60 22.85 3.65
N VAL A 243 5.69 23.41 3.11
CA VAL A 243 7.06 23.03 3.51
C VAL A 243 7.26 23.26 5.01
N ARG A 244 6.71 24.34 5.56
CA ARG A 244 6.80 24.61 7.00
C ARG A 244 6.19 23.51 7.83
N ASP A 245 4.97 23.05 7.46
CA ASP A 245 4.27 21.99 8.19
C ASP A 245 4.98 20.66 8.01
N VAL A 246 5.46 20.38 6.79
CA VAL A 246 6.25 19.17 6.51
C VAL A 246 7.52 19.13 7.37
N VAL A 247 8.28 20.23 7.43
CA VAL A 247 9.51 20.29 8.24
C VAL A 247 9.19 20.15 9.74
N ALA A 248 8.08 20.70 10.20
CA ALA A 248 7.68 20.62 11.61
C ALA A 248 7.21 19.22 12.01
N THR A 249 6.52 18.48 11.13
CA THR A 249 5.86 17.20 11.45
C THR A 249 6.62 15.97 10.95
N ALA A 250 7.38 16.09 9.87
CA ALA A 250 8.12 14.97 9.28
C ALA A 250 9.06 14.25 10.24
N PRO A 251 9.79 14.90 11.16
CA PRO A 251 10.64 14.20 12.10
C PRO A 251 9.89 13.20 12.99
N ALA A 252 8.72 13.59 13.50
CA ALA A 252 7.89 12.69 14.30
C ALA A 252 7.41 11.48 13.51
N LEU A 253 6.93 11.72 12.29
CA LEU A 253 6.49 10.67 11.38
C LEU A 253 7.63 9.77 10.94
N PHE A 254 8.83 10.35 10.73
CA PHE A 254 10.05 9.59 10.43
C PHE A 254 10.41 8.62 11.55
N PHE A 255 10.50 9.11 12.80
CA PHE A 255 10.84 8.25 13.94
C PHE A 255 9.77 7.20 14.21
N PHE A 256 8.49 7.57 14.10
CA PHE A 256 7.39 6.61 14.22
C PHE A 256 7.48 5.51 13.16
N SER A 257 7.61 5.88 11.88
CA SER A 257 7.70 4.94 10.76
C SER A 257 8.95 4.05 10.87
N ALA A 258 10.09 4.63 11.26
CA ALA A 258 11.34 3.88 11.48
C ALA A 258 11.16 2.81 12.56
N LEU A 259 10.58 3.19 13.70
CA LEU A 259 10.33 2.25 14.81
C LEU A 259 9.34 1.15 14.40
N GLN A 260 8.23 1.55 13.75
CA GLN A 260 7.21 0.61 13.26
C GLN A 260 7.80 -0.43 12.31
N VAL A 261 8.57 0.00 11.30
CA VAL A 261 9.18 -0.90 10.30
C VAL A 261 10.28 -1.77 10.92
N ALA A 262 11.05 -1.24 11.86
CA ALA A 262 12.05 -2.03 12.59
C ALA A 262 11.40 -3.14 13.42
N LEU A 263 10.30 -2.83 14.13
CA LEU A 263 9.52 -3.81 14.89
C LEU A 263 8.86 -4.84 13.96
N HIS A 264 8.29 -4.40 12.85
CA HIS A 264 7.76 -5.28 11.81
C HIS A 264 8.81 -6.29 11.33
N LEU A 265 9.99 -5.82 10.92
CA LEU A 265 11.05 -6.68 10.41
C LEU A 265 11.58 -7.62 11.50
N GLY A 266 11.85 -7.10 12.69
CA GLY A 266 12.32 -7.89 13.83
C GLY A 266 11.35 -9.01 14.19
N PHE A 267 10.05 -8.69 14.30
CA PHE A 267 9.01 -9.68 14.56
C PHE A 267 8.90 -10.72 13.42
N THR A 268 8.85 -10.25 12.17
CA THR A 268 8.74 -11.13 10.99
C THR A 268 9.88 -12.14 10.94
N LEU A 269 11.11 -11.68 11.17
CA LEU A 269 12.28 -12.55 11.15
C LEU A 269 12.31 -13.50 12.36
N ALA A 270 12.02 -13.03 13.57
CA ALA A 270 12.07 -13.83 14.79
C ALA A 270 10.94 -14.86 14.83
N ALA A 271 9.69 -14.43 14.71
CA ALA A 271 8.52 -15.30 14.73
C ALA A 271 8.49 -16.25 13.53
N GLY A 272 8.85 -15.74 12.35
CA GLY A 272 8.90 -16.56 11.15
C GLY A 272 9.98 -17.64 11.20
N LYS A 273 11.16 -17.33 11.74
CA LYS A 273 12.22 -18.34 11.98
C LYS A 273 11.73 -19.41 12.95
N ALA A 274 11.06 -19.02 14.04
CA ALA A 274 10.49 -19.97 15.02
C ALA A 274 9.39 -20.84 14.38
N ALA A 275 8.62 -20.30 13.43
CA ALA A 275 7.60 -21.03 12.67
C ALA A 275 8.19 -21.87 11.50
N GLY A 276 9.51 -21.92 11.33
CA GLY A 276 10.18 -22.76 10.32
C GLY A 276 10.14 -22.20 8.90
N TYR A 277 9.94 -20.90 8.70
CA TYR A 277 10.08 -20.26 7.40
C TYR A 277 11.54 -20.03 7.04
N THR A 278 11.84 -20.13 5.74
CA THR A 278 13.17 -19.81 5.22
C THR A 278 13.42 -18.30 5.25
N ARG A 279 14.70 -17.91 5.31
CA ARG A 279 15.06 -16.49 5.30
C ARG A 279 14.61 -15.78 4.01
N ALA A 280 14.64 -16.47 2.87
CA ALA A 280 14.14 -15.94 1.61
C ALA A 280 12.63 -15.64 1.67
N GLU A 281 11.83 -16.60 2.19
CA GLU A 281 10.39 -16.40 2.38
C GLU A 281 10.10 -15.20 3.28
N LEU A 282 10.80 -15.06 4.41
CA LEU A 282 10.58 -13.97 5.37
C LEU A 282 10.96 -12.60 4.82
N LEU A 283 12.12 -12.49 4.18
CA LEU A 283 12.57 -11.22 3.59
C LEU A 283 11.66 -10.80 2.44
N LEU A 284 11.20 -11.75 1.63
CA LEU A 284 10.32 -11.48 0.50
C LEU A 284 8.90 -11.12 0.95
N ALA A 285 8.38 -11.82 1.97
CA ALA A 285 7.09 -11.49 2.58
C ALA A 285 7.11 -10.09 3.21
N SER A 286 8.19 -9.75 3.92
CA SER A 286 8.41 -8.44 4.52
C SER A 286 8.50 -7.35 3.43
N ASN A 287 9.20 -7.62 2.32
CA ASN A 287 9.23 -6.73 1.15
C ASN A 287 7.83 -6.54 0.55
N ALA A 288 7.06 -7.61 0.40
CA ALA A 288 5.71 -7.54 -0.14
C ALA A 288 4.75 -6.72 0.73
N CYS A 289 4.89 -6.79 2.07
CA CYS A 289 4.13 -5.95 3.00
C CYS A 289 4.45 -4.46 2.79
N VAL A 290 5.71 -4.08 2.88
CA VAL A 290 6.13 -2.67 2.89
C VAL A 290 6.14 -2.06 1.49
N GLY A 291 6.56 -2.83 0.49
CA GLY A 291 6.75 -2.32 -0.87
C GLY A 291 5.69 -2.73 -1.89
N GLY A 292 4.92 -3.76 -1.56
CA GLY A 292 3.89 -4.30 -2.46
C GLY A 292 4.43 -5.23 -3.55
N PRO A 293 3.59 -5.60 -4.54
CA PRO A 293 3.90 -6.66 -5.49
C PRO A 293 5.10 -6.35 -6.39
N THR A 294 5.27 -5.10 -6.81
CA THR A 294 6.34 -4.72 -7.75
C THR A 294 7.73 -4.80 -7.14
N THR A 295 7.90 -4.33 -5.89
CA THR A 295 9.18 -4.39 -5.18
C THR A 295 9.54 -5.81 -4.77
N ALA A 296 8.55 -6.61 -4.37
CA ALA A 296 8.73 -8.01 -4.07
C ALA A 296 9.12 -8.81 -5.31
N ALA A 297 8.47 -8.58 -6.45
CA ALA A 297 8.85 -9.16 -7.73
C ALA A 297 10.28 -8.78 -8.14
N GLY A 298 10.63 -7.50 -8.00
CA GLY A 298 11.97 -6.99 -8.26
C GLY A 298 13.03 -7.68 -7.40
N MET A 299 12.77 -7.86 -6.12
CA MET A 299 13.66 -8.57 -5.19
C MET A 299 13.80 -10.05 -5.57
N ALA A 300 12.68 -10.75 -5.82
CA ALA A 300 12.69 -12.15 -6.21
C ALA A 300 13.51 -12.38 -7.49
N THR A 301 13.30 -11.52 -8.49
CA THR A 301 14.04 -11.58 -9.76
C THR A 301 15.54 -11.30 -9.56
N THR A 302 15.89 -10.22 -8.86
CA THR A 302 17.29 -9.82 -8.64
C THR A 302 18.08 -10.87 -7.84
N LYS A 303 17.40 -11.57 -6.90
CA LYS A 303 18.02 -12.63 -6.09
C LYS A 303 17.96 -14.01 -6.74
N GLY A 304 17.36 -14.16 -7.92
CA GLY A 304 17.20 -15.46 -8.59
C GLY A 304 16.20 -16.38 -7.89
N TRP A 305 15.27 -15.85 -7.08
CA TRP A 305 14.26 -16.63 -6.38
C TRP A 305 13.01 -16.84 -7.23
N HIS A 306 13.20 -17.38 -8.42
CA HIS A 306 12.15 -17.48 -9.45
C HIS A 306 10.89 -18.23 -8.98
N GLN A 307 11.04 -19.23 -8.11
CA GLN A 307 9.90 -19.99 -7.55
C GLN A 307 9.03 -19.14 -6.63
N LEU A 308 9.57 -18.10 -6.00
CA LEU A 308 8.85 -17.20 -5.13
C LEU A 308 8.29 -15.98 -5.86
N LEU A 309 8.57 -15.79 -7.15
CA LEU A 309 8.18 -14.61 -7.92
C LEU A 309 6.65 -14.45 -7.97
N VAL A 310 5.94 -15.46 -8.46
CA VAL A 310 4.46 -15.42 -8.54
C VAL A 310 3.84 -15.35 -7.15
N PRO A 311 4.21 -16.19 -6.17
CA PRO A 311 3.75 -16.03 -4.80
C PRO A 311 3.96 -14.63 -4.22
N ALA A 312 5.11 -13.99 -4.46
CA ALA A 312 5.42 -12.65 -3.97
C ALA A 312 4.50 -11.56 -4.54
N ILE A 313 4.22 -11.64 -5.84
CA ILE A 313 3.26 -10.75 -6.49
C ILE A 313 1.89 -10.91 -5.87
N LEU A 314 1.43 -12.16 -5.72
CA LEU A 314 0.09 -12.46 -5.20
C LEU A 314 -0.11 -12.01 -3.74
N VAL A 315 0.87 -12.22 -2.85
CA VAL A 315 0.75 -11.73 -1.47
C VAL A 315 0.83 -10.21 -1.39
N GLY A 316 1.59 -9.56 -2.27
CA GLY A 316 1.59 -8.10 -2.37
C GLY A 316 0.24 -7.54 -2.85
N VAL A 317 -0.41 -8.22 -3.80
CA VAL A 317 -1.78 -7.89 -4.24
C VAL A 317 -2.80 -8.10 -3.12
N LEU A 318 -2.64 -9.17 -2.31
CA LEU A 318 -3.45 -9.36 -1.10
C LEU A 318 -3.30 -8.18 -0.13
N GLY A 319 -2.08 -7.69 0.07
CA GLY A 319 -1.81 -6.50 0.87
C GLY A 319 -2.64 -5.31 0.39
N TYR A 320 -2.67 -5.05 -0.92
CA TYR A 320 -3.50 -3.99 -1.49
C TYR A 320 -4.99 -4.18 -1.18
N ALA A 321 -5.49 -5.40 -1.22
CA ALA A 321 -6.90 -5.71 -1.02
C ALA A 321 -7.35 -5.55 0.45
N VAL A 322 -6.48 -5.85 1.43
CA VAL A 322 -6.91 -5.98 2.84
C VAL A 322 -6.44 -4.85 3.74
N ALA A 323 -5.34 -4.16 3.40
CA ALA A 323 -4.68 -3.22 4.32
C ALA A 323 -5.56 -2.02 4.69
N THR A 324 -6.31 -1.48 3.75
CA THR A 324 -7.23 -0.36 4.02
C THR A 324 -8.24 -0.73 5.11
N PHE A 325 -8.92 -1.88 4.99
CA PHE A 325 -9.93 -2.32 5.96
C PHE A 325 -9.32 -2.61 7.33
N ALA A 326 -8.23 -3.37 7.34
CA ALA A 326 -7.54 -3.74 8.58
C ALA A 326 -7.07 -2.49 9.35
N SER A 327 -6.52 -1.50 8.63
CA SER A 327 -5.96 -0.30 9.27
C SER A 327 -7.03 0.70 9.70
N ILE A 328 -8.14 0.84 8.96
CA ILE A 328 -9.28 1.64 9.40
C ILE A 328 -9.89 1.03 10.67
N ALA A 329 -10.15 -0.27 10.66
CA ALA A 329 -10.70 -0.97 11.83
C ALA A 329 -9.76 -0.83 13.04
N LEU A 330 -8.45 -1.08 12.87
CA LEU A 330 -7.45 -0.89 13.93
C LEU A 330 -7.42 0.56 14.43
N GLY A 331 -7.45 1.52 13.50
CA GLY A 331 -7.42 2.96 13.81
C GLY A 331 -8.56 3.37 14.72
N GLN A 332 -9.78 3.07 14.31
CA GLN A 332 -11.00 3.51 15.00
C GLN A 332 -11.30 2.74 16.29
N THR A 333 -10.84 1.48 16.41
CA THR A 333 -11.15 0.66 17.59
C THR A 333 -10.04 0.68 18.64
N VAL A 334 -8.78 0.65 18.23
CA VAL A 334 -7.64 0.46 19.14
C VAL A 334 -6.72 1.66 19.20
N LEU A 335 -6.27 2.19 18.03
CA LEU A 335 -5.25 3.26 18.03
C LEU A 335 -5.80 4.56 18.59
N GLN A 336 -7.05 4.90 18.29
CA GLN A 336 -7.72 6.06 18.87
C GLN A 336 -7.83 5.96 20.39
N ALA A 337 -8.26 4.82 20.91
CA ALA A 337 -8.37 4.58 22.34
C ALA A 337 -7.00 4.63 23.03
N LEU A 338 -6.00 3.98 22.44
CA LEU A 338 -4.62 3.99 22.96
C LEU A 338 -4.03 5.39 23.01
N TRP A 339 -4.25 6.18 21.94
CA TRP A 339 -3.77 7.55 21.87
C TRP A 339 -4.43 8.44 22.91
N LEU A 340 -5.78 8.37 23.07
CA LEU A 340 -6.52 9.14 24.07
C LEU A 340 -5.99 8.87 25.49
N GLN A 341 -5.71 7.60 25.83
CA GLN A 341 -5.13 7.26 27.13
C GLN A 341 -3.75 7.87 27.36
N ARG A 342 -2.96 8.03 26.30
CA ARG A 342 -1.59 8.58 26.38
C ARG A 342 -1.53 10.11 26.28
N ALA A 343 -2.50 10.73 25.61
CA ALA A 343 -2.59 12.19 25.48
C ALA A 343 -3.11 12.88 26.78
N VAL A 344 -3.80 12.13 27.63
CA VAL A 344 -4.36 12.61 28.92
C VAL A 344 -3.44 12.30 30.10
N ALA A 345 -2.50 11.36 29.97
CA ALA A 345 -1.51 11.00 30.98
C ALA A 345 -0.27 11.88 30.90
#